data_ecce9272db35e9b8ed9bc82630ec8233
#
_entry.id   ecce9272db35e9b8ed9bc82630ec8233
#
_cell.length_a   1.000
_cell.length_b   1.000
_cell.length_c   1.000
_cell.angle_alpha   90.00
_cell.angle_beta   90.00
_cell.angle_gamma   90.00
#
_symmetry.space_group_name_H-M   'P 1'
#
loop_
_entity.id
_entity.type
_entity.pdbx_description
1 polymer ?
#
loop_
_entity_poly.entity_id
_entity_poly.type
_entity_poly.pdbx_seq_one_letter_code
_entity_poly.pdbx_strand_id
1 'polypeptide(L)'
;MSSRDREGEYLTDAEFRAWHGCLEFTNRALRALDEALTAAHGISVKEFDLLITLFNAPGGRQRMTELGERVVLTPSGVSHLVTRLERAGLVTRTVDEQDRRSFFAALTTSGHRRLRQARPTHNDVVRDLLTTRLSRAELTALGALWQTVLARE
;
A
#
# COMPACT_ATOMS: atom_id res chain seq x y z
N MET A 1 42.03 9.66 -17.86
CA MET A 1 40.54 9.44 -17.68
C MET A 1 39.98 10.69 -17.09
N SER A 2 39.23 11.44 -17.90
CA SER A 2 38.78 12.80 -17.59
C SER A 2 37.63 12.79 -16.57
N SER A 3 37.56 13.82 -15.72
CA SER A 3 36.49 14.02 -14.69
C SER A 3 35.07 14.09 -15.28
N ARG A 4 34.95 14.27 -16.60
CA ARG A 4 33.66 14.35 -17.33
C ARG A 4 32.97 13.00 -17.59
N ASP A 5 33.72 11.89 -17.56
CA ASP A 5 33.18 10.54 -17.86
C ASP A 5 32.44 9.89 -16.69
N ARG A 6 32.39 10.56 -15.51
CA ARG A 6 31.72 10.07 -14.30
C ARG A 6 30.43 10.79 -13.94
N GLU A 7 30.00 11.78 -14.72
CA GLU A 7 28.78 12.55 -14.43
C GLU A 7 27.47 11.77 -14.61
N GLY A 8 27.50 10.56 -15.16
CA GLY A 8 26.32 9.68 -15.26
C GLY A 8 26.42 8.38 -14.42
N GLU A 9 27.56 8.18 -13.74
CA GLU A 9 27.83 6.91 -13.03
C GLU A 9 27.33 6.92 -11.57
N TYR A 10 27.16 8.10 -10.97
CA TYR A 10 26.74 8.25 -9.57
C TYR A 10 25.60 9.28 -9.47
N LEU A 11 24.69 9.04 -8.54
CA LEU A 11 23.66 10.02 -8.18
C LEU A 11 24.33 11.25 -7.56
N THR A 12 23.79 12.41 -7.87
CA THR A 12 24.13 13.65 -7.16
C THR A 12 23.68 13.55 -5.70
N ASP A 13 24.25 14.39 -4.83
CA ASP A 13 23.85 14.45 -3.42
C ASP A 13 22.33 14.71 -3.23
N ALA A 14 21.72 15.48 -4.12
CA ALA A 14 20.29 15.77 -4.07
C ALA A 14 19.46 14.53 -4.44
N GLU A 15 19.82 13.84 -5.53
CA GLU A 15 19.17 12.61 -5.98
C GLU A 15 19.33 11.50 -4.93
N PHE A 16 20.54 11.34 -4.39
CA PHE A 16 20.79 10.34 -3.33
C PHE A 16 19.94 10.63 -2.09
N ARG A 17 19.89 11.87 -1.59
CA ARG A 17 19.07 12.22 -0.41
C ARG A 17 17.59 11.99 -0.66
N ALA A 18 17.08 12.35 -1.84
CA ALA A 18 15.68 12.12 -2.19
C ALA A 18 15.34 10.62 -2.22
N TRP A 19 16.16 9.83 -2.90
CA TRP A 19 15.98 8.38 -3.01
C TRP A 19 16.13 7.65 -1.67
N HIS A 20 17.22 7.91 -0.97
CA HIS A 20 17.52 7.28 0.32
C HIS A 20 16.47 7.64 1.38
N GLY A 21 16.06 8.91 1.43
CA GLY A 21 14.99 9.35 2.33
C GLY A 21 13.66 8.65 2.07
N CYS A 22 13.31 8.45 0.79
CA CYS A 22 12.11 7.68 0.41
C CYS A 22 12.19 6.23 0.92
N LEU A 23 13.33 5.55 0.71
CA LEU A 23 13.54 4.16 1.17
C LEU A 23 13.50 4.05 2.70
N GLU A 24 14.21 4.94 3.39
CA GLU A 24 14.26 4.95 4.85
C GLU A 24 12.87 5.19 5.44
N PHE A 25 12.15 6.20 4.94
CA PHE A 25 10.79 6.50 5.37
C PHE A 25 9.86 5.32 5.13
N THR A 26 9.89 4.71 3.93
CA THR A 26 9.06 3.57 3.57
C THR A 26 9.29 2.39 4.53
N ASN A 27 10.56 2.03 4.77
CA ASN A 27 10.90 0.94 5.68
C ASN A 27 10.43 1.20 7.12
N ARG A 28 10.62 2.43 7.61
CA ARG A 28 10.18 2.83 8.94
C ARG A 28 8.66 2.83 9.07
N ALA A 29 7.96 3.37 8.07
CA ALA A 29 6.50 3.43 8.06
C ALA A 29 5.87 2.04 8.03
N LEU A 30 6.33 1.16 7.12
CA LEU A 30 5.81 -0.20 7.01
C LEU A 30 6.02 -1.00 8.31
N ARG A 31 7.17 -0.86 8.96
CA ARG A 31 7.46 -1.53 10.24
C ARG A 31 6.52 -1.04 11.34
N ALA A 32 6.41 0.28 11.53
CA ALA A 32 5.56 0.85 12.57
C ALA A 32 4.08 0.53 12.36
N LEU A 33 3.60 0.55 11.11
CA LEU A 33 2.24 0.15 10.76
C LEU A 33 1.99 -1.33 11.04
N ASP A 34 2.93 -2.21 10.66
CA ASP A 34 2.80 -3.66 10.89
C ASP A 34 2.75 -3.99 12.39
N GLU A 35 3.64 -3.39 13.18
CA GLU A 35 3.67 -3.55 14.64
C GLU A 35 2.36 -3.07 15.29
N ALA A 36 1.89 -1.87 14.95
CA ALA A 36 0.68 -1.30 15.54
C ALA A 36 -0.59 -2.08 15.14
N LEU A 37 -0.73 -2.41 13.85
CA LEU A 37 -1.90 -3.13 13.34
C LEU A 37 -1.94 -4.58 13.86
N THR A 38 -0.80 -5.25 13.94
CA THR A 38 -0.71 -6.61 14.48
C THR A 38 -1.04 -6.63 15.96
N ALA A 39 -0.47 -5.71 16.74
CA ALA A 39 -0.70 -5.64 18.19
C ALA A 39 -2.16 -5.33 18.55
N ALA A 40 -2.78 -4.37 17.86
CA ALA A 40 -4.13 -3.91 18.18
C ALA A 40 -5.26 -4.74 17.52
N HIS A 41 -5.00 -5.31 16.35
CA HIS A 41 -6.06 -5.90 15.51
C HIS A 41 -5.74 -7.30 14.98
N GLY A 42 -4.53 -7.82 15.18
CA GLY A 42 -4.11 -9.12 14.69
C GLY A 42 -4.06 -9.22 13.15
N ILE A 43 -3.88 -8.09 12.47
CA ILE A 43 -3.71 -8.03 11.01
C ILE A 43 -2.40 -7.33 10.66
N SER A 44 -1.70 -7.84 9.65
CA SER A 44 -0.50 -7.21 9.12
C SER A 44 -0.81 -5.96 8.30
N VAL A 45 0.20 -5.11 8.07
CA VAL A 45 0.07 -3.96 7.18
C VAL A 45 -0.35 -4.38 5.76
N LYS A 46 0.13 -5.52 5.27
CA LYS A 46 -0.25 -6.06 3.95
C LYS A 46 -1.72 -6.47 3.89
N GLU A 47 -2.24 -7.06 4.96
CA GLU A 47 -3.67 -7.40 5.07
C GLU A 47 -4.52 -6.14 5.12
N PHE A 48 -4.10 -5.14 5.89
CA PHE A 48 -4.79 -3.85 5.93
C PHE A 48 -4.80 -3.18 4.56
N ASP A 49 -3.66 -3.17 3.85
CA ASP A 49 -3.54 -2.59 2.50
C ASP A 49 -4.47 -3.28 1.50
N LEU A 50 -4.56 -4.60 1.54
CA LEU A 50 -5.50 -5.33 0.70
C LEU A 50 -6.96 -5.01 1.05
N LEU A 51 -7.30 -4.94 2.34
CA LEU A 51 -8.67 -4.61 2.78
C LEU A 51 -9.06 -3.18 2.34
N ILE A 52 -8.17 -2.19 2.45
CA ILE A 52 -8.47 -0.81 2.02
C ILE A 52 -8.53 -0.68 0.51
N THR A 53 -7.71 -1.44 -0.21
CA THR A 53 -7.75 -1.50 -1.69
C THR A 53 -9.08 -2.04 -2.17
N LEU A 54 -9.58 -3.12 -1.58
CA LEU A 54 -10.91 -3.67 -1.88
C LEU A 54 -12.03 -2.70 -1.49
N PHE A 55 -11.90 -2.02 -0.36
CA PHE A 55 -12.88 -1.01 0.08
C PHE A 55 -13.04 0.14 -0.91
N ASN A 56 -11.92 0.60 -1.50
CA ASN A 56 -11.89 1.70 -2.45
C ASN A 56 -12.14 1.25 -3.90
N ALA A 57 -12.27 -0.05 -4.15
CA ALA A 57 -12.50 -0.57 -5.49
C ALA A 57 -13.88 -0.17 -6.03
N PRO A 58 -14.00 0.17 -7.32
CA PRO A 58 -15.28 0.42 -7.96
C PRO A 58 -16.24 -0.76 -7.77
N GLY A 59 -17.47 -0.48 -7.30
CA GLY A 59 -18.44 -1.53 -7.01
C GLY A 59 -18.10 -2.44 -5.83
N GLY A 60 -17.09 -2.09 -5.00
CA GLY A 60 -16.69 -2.83 -3.80
C GLY A 60 -16.02 -4.18 -4.07
N ARG A 61 -15.58 -4.42 -5.31
CA ARG A 61 -14.90 -5.66 -5.73
C ARG A 61 -13.79 -5.38 -6.72
N GLN A 62 -12.77 -6.22 -6.73
CA GLN A 62 -11.62 -6.10 -7.63
C GLN A 62 -11.26 -7.45 -8.23
N ARG A 63 -10.90 -7.49 -9.52
CA ARG A 63 -10.34 -8.70 -10.14
C ARG A 63 -9.01 -9.06 -9.47
N MET A 64 -8.76 -10.36 -9.30
CA MET A 64 -7.52 -10.86 -8.68
C MET A 64 -6.26 -10.41 -9.42
N THR A 65 -6.31 -10.34 -10.75
CA THR A 65 -5.21 -9.86 -11.60
C THR A 65 -4.91 -8.38 -11.35
N GLU A 66 -5.93 -7.53 -11.32
CA GLU A 66 -5.80 -6.10 -11.07
C GLU A 66 -5.39 -5.80 -9.63
N LEU A 67 -5.80 -6.64 -8.67
CA LEU A 67 -5.39 -6.53 -7.28
C LEU A 67 -3.88 -6.73 -7.14
N GLY A 68 -3.30 -7.64 -7.93
CA GLY A 68 -1.85 -7.87 -7.99
C GLY A 68 -1.03 -6.68 -8.50
N GLU A 69 -1.63 -5.83 -9.33
CA GLU A 69 -0.98 -4.62 -9.86
C GLU A 69 -1.02 -3.44 -8.87
N ARG A 70 -2.02 -3.42 -7.98
CA ARG A 70 -2.25 -2.31 -7.03
C ARG A 70 -1.57 -2.50 -5.68
N VAL A 71 -1.36 -3.73 -5.26
CA VAL A 71 -0.65 -4.06 -4.01
C VAL A 71 0.81 -4.34 -4.36
N VAL A 72 1.74 -3.84 -3.56
CA VAL A 72 3.18 -4.09 -3.74
C VAL A 72 3.51 -5.54 -3.35
N LEU A 73 2.93 -6.49 -4.09
CA LEU A 73 3.10 -7.94 -3.88
C LEU A 73 3.20 -8.65 -5.24
N THR A 74 3.88 -9.80 -5.25
CA THR A 74 3.86 -10.68 -6.41
C THR A 74 2.46 -11.29 -6.61
N PRO A 75 2.04 -11.69 -7.82
CA PRO A 75 0.74 -12.33 -8.06
C PRO A 75 0.47 -13.54 -7.15
N SER A 76 1.48 -14.37 -6.89
CA SER A 76 1.38 -15.49 -5.93
C SER A 76 1.19 -14.99 -4.50
N GLY A 77 1.89 -13.91 -4.10
CA GLY A 77 1.74 -13.28 -2.78
C GLY A 77 0.32 -12.75 -2.55
N VAL A 78 -0.28 -12.12 -3.57
CA VAL A 78 -1.69 -11.66 -3.50
C VAL A 78 -2.65 -12.84 -3.34
N SER A 79 -2.48 -13.91 -4.12
CA SER A 79 -3.34 -15.09 -4.02
C SER A 79 -3.28 -15.74 -2.63
N HIS A 80 -2.09 -15.88 -2.05
CA HIS A 80 -1.91 -16.39 -0.69
C HIS A 80 -2.55 -15.47 0.36
N LEU A 81 -2.38 -14.16 0.21
CA LEU A 81 -2.95 -13.17 1.14
C LEU A 81 -4.48 -13.18 1.10
N VAL A 82 -5.07 -13.19 -0.10
CA VAL A 82 -6.54 -13.30 -0.28
C VAL A 82 -7.05 -14.62 0.30
N THR A 83 -6.37 -15.75 0.07
CA THR A 83 -6.76 -17.04 0.65
C THR A 83 -6.75 -17.01 2.19
N ARG A 84 -5.75 -16.35 2.78
CA ARG A 84 -5.67 -16.18 4.25
C ARG A 84 -6.82 -15.34 4.79
N LEU A 85 -7.13 -14.21 4.13
CA LEU A 85 -8.23 -13.32 4.52
C LEU A 85 -9.60 -13.97 4.28
N GLU A 86 -9.74 -14.80 3.26
CA GLU A 86 -10.95 -15.60 3.00
C GLU A 86 -11.19 -16.63 4.11
N ARG A 87 -10.14 -17.35 4.52
CA ARG A 87 -10.21 -18.27 5.68
C ARG A 87 -10.55 -17.56 6.99
N ALA A 88 -10.11 -16.31 7.14
CA ALA A 88 -10.48 -15.46 8.27
C ALA A 88 -11.89 -14.85 8.15
N GLY A 89 -12.62 -15.11 7.06
CA GLY A 89 -13.96 -14.59 6.81
C GLY A 89 -14.02 -13.09 6.54
N LEU A 90 -12.90 -12.45 6.15
CA LEU A 90 -12.81 -11.01 5.91
C LEU A 90 -12.99 -10.65 4.44
N VAL A 91 -12.68 -11.57 3.55
CA VAL A 91 -12.79 -11.44 2.09
C VAL A 91 -13.56 -12.63 1.55
N THR A 92 -14.26 -12.44 0.45
CA THR A 92 -14.90 -13.51 -0.33
C THR A 92 -14.42 -13.46 -1.77
N ARG A 93 -14.37 -14.61 -2.45
CA ARG A 93 -14.13 -14.72 -3.88
C ARG A 93 -15.40 -15.10 -4.59
N THR A 94 -15.65 -14.47 -5.73
CA THR A 94 -16.72 -14.82 -6.66
C THR A 94 -16.15 -15.02 -8.06
N VAL A 95 -16.69 -16.02 -8.78
CA VAL A 95 -16.30 -16.26 -10.17
C VAL A 95 -16.79 -15.09 -11.02
N ASP A 96 -15.98 -14.64 -11.97
CA ASP A 96 -16.42 -13.69 -12.98
C ASP A 96 -17.40 -14.39 -13.94
N GLU A 97 -18.61 -13.86 -14.07
CA GLU A 97 -19.64 -14.43 -14.95
C GLU A 97 -19.25 -14.36 -16.44
N GLN A 98 -18.42 -13.38 -16.80
CA GLN A 98 -17.96 -13.17 -18.18
C GLN A 98 -16.71 -14.00 -18.50
N ASP A 99 -15.87 -14.31 -17.49
CA ASP A 99 -14.68 -15.13 -17.62
C ASP A 99 -14.54 -16.07 -16.43
N ARG A 100 -15.03 -17.28 -16.57
CA ARG A 100 -15.01 -18.32 -15.53
C ARG A 100 -13.62 -18.72 -15.01
N ARG A 101 -12.55 -18.24 -15.65
CA ARG A 101 -11.15 -18.42 -15.20
C ARG A 101 -10.70 -17.31 -14.28
N SER A 102 -11.46 -16.22 -14.20
CA SER A 102 -11.18 -15.04 -13.40
C SER A 102 -12.05 -15.00 -12.14
N PHE A 103 -11.49 -14.42 -11.08
CA PHE A 103 -12.18 -14.24 -9.81
C PHE A 103 -12.15 -12.78 -9.40
N PHE A 104 -13.24 -12.33 -8.80
CA PHE A 104 -13.30 -11.10 -8.04
C PHE A 104 -13.08 -11.39 -6.55
N ALA A 105 -12.37 -10.50 -5.87
CA ALA A 105 -12.34 -10.43 -4.42
C ALA A 105 -13.17 -9.25 -3.93
N ALA A 106 -13.87 -9.41 -2.82
CA ALA A 106 -14.66 -8.37 -2.18
C ALA A 106 -14.59 -8.50 -0.66
N LEU A 107 -14.83 -7.39 0.06
CA LEU A 107 -14.94 -7.44 1.52
C LEU A 107 -16.27 -8.10 1.93
N THR A 108 -16.21 -8.93 2.96
CA THR A 108 -17.40 -9.37 3.69
C THR A 108 -17.85 -8.27 4.67
N THR A 109 -19.03 -8.42 5.28
CA THR A 109 -19.47 -7.56 6.40
C THR A 109 -18.45 -7.53 7.54
N SER A 110 -17.81 -8.67 7.84
CA SER A 110 -16.74 -8.79 8.83
C SER A 110 -15.47 -8.06 8.38
N GLY A 111 -15.12 -8.13 7.08
CA GLY A 111 -14.01 -7.38 6.48
C GLY A 111 -14.21 -5.87 6.60
N HIS A 112 -15.39 -5.37 6.25
CA HIS A 112 -15.75 -3.96 6.43
C HIS A 112 -15.65 -3.50 7.89
N ARG A 113 -16.11 -4.33 8.83
CA ARG A 113 -16.02 -4.03 10.26
C ARG A 113 -14.56 -4.02 10.74
N ARG A 114 -13.75 -5.00 10.34
CA ARG A 114 -12.32 -5.09 10.68
C ARG A 114 -11.55 -3.87 10.16
N LEU A 115 -11.75 -3.51 8.91
CA LEU A 115 -11.12 -2.33 8.31
C LEU A 115 -11.48 -1.04 9.07
N ARG A 116 -12.77 -0.87 9.41
CA ARG A 116 -13.25 0.29 10.15
C ARG A 116 -12.62 0.40 11.54
N GLN A 117 -12.41 -0.73 12.23
CA GLN A 117 -11.75 -0.78 13.53
C GLN A 117 -10.24 -0.49 13.45
N ALA A 118 -9.57 -0.97 12.39
CA ALA A 118 -8.12 -0.82 12.22
C ALA A 118 -7.70 0.56 11.66
N ARG A 119 -8.60 1.25 10.95
CA ARG A 119 -8.30 2.53 10.31
C ARG A 119 -7.82 3.63 11.27
N PRO A 120 -8.38 3.83 12.46
CA PRO A 120 -7.84 4.80 13.43
C PRO A 120 -6.40 4.51 13.81
N THR A 121 -6.05 3.27 14.14
CA THR A 121 -4.68 2.85 14.47
C THR A 121 -3.70 3.14 13.33
N HIS A 122 -4.07 2.78 12.11
CA HIS A 122 -3.29 3.13 10.91
C HIS A 122 -3.07 4.63 10.79
N ASN A 123 -4.14 5.42 10.91
CA ASN A 123 -4.08 6.87 10.74
C ASN A 123 -3.24 7.56 11.82
N ASP A 124 -3.25 7.05 13.05
CA ASP A 124 -2.45 7.59 14.15
C ASP A 124 -0.95 7.37 13.86
N VAL A 125 -0.56 6.18 13.40
CA VAL A 125 0.84 5.93 12.98
C VAL A 125 1.25 6.85 11.82
N VAL A 126 0.38 7.06 10.82
CA VAL A 126 0.66 7.98 9.71
C VAL A 126 0.81 9.43 10.22
N ARG A 127 -0.03 9.86 11.17
CA ARG A 127 0.10 11.18 11.79
C ARG A 127 1.44 11.33 12.49
N ASP A 128 1.81 10.40 13.33
CA ASP A 128 3.05 10.45 14.11
C ASP A 128 4.31 10.44 13.24
N LEU A 129 4.29 9.70 12.15
CA LEU A 129 5.44 9.56 11.28
C LEU A 129 5.57 10.69 10.25
N LEU A 130 4.46 11.24 9.79
CA LEU A 130 4.47 12.16 8.64
C LEU A 130 3.71 13.47 8.93
N THR A 131 2.39 13.41 9.19
CA THR A 131 1.55 14.59 9.07
C THR A 131 1.73 15.60 10.20
N THR A 132 2.17 15.20 11.37
CA THR A 132 2.50 16.12 12.48
C THR A 132 3.90 16.75 12.35
N ARG A 133 4.73 16.21 11.47
CA ARG A 133 6.12 16.66 11.23
C ARG A 133 6.25 17.69 10.12
N LEU A 134 5.21 17.82 9.30
CA LEU A 134 5.17 18.70 8.15
C LEU A 134 4.03 19.70 8.27
N SER A 135 4.28 20.93 7.86
CA SER A 135 3.24 21.94 7.68
C SER A 135 2.25 21.52 6.58
N ARG A 136 1.09 22.15 6.55
CA ARG A 136 0.08 21.90 5.50
C ARG A 136 0.63 22.17 4.09
N ALA A 137 1.46 23.20 3.95
CA ALA A 137 2.08 23.53 2.66
C ALA A 137 3.05 22.43 2.21
N GLU A 138 3.90 21.93 3.12
CA GLU A 138 4.84 20.84 2.85
C GLU A 138 4.12 19.52 2.52
N LEU A 139 3.03 19.19 3.22
CA LEU A 139 2.22 18.02 2.88
C LEU A 139 1.60 18.12 1.48
N THR A 140 1.10 19.31 1.13
CA THR A 140 0.55 19.57 -0.21
C THR A 140 1.63 19.42 -1.28
N ALA A 141 2.81 20.00 -1.04
CA ALA A 141 3.95 19.89 -1.96
C ALA A 141 4.43 18.45 -2.12
N LEU A 142 4.56 17.71 -1.02
CA LEU A 142 4.94 16.29 -1.03
C LEU A 142 3.93 15.46 -1.85
N GLY A 143 2.63 15.70 -1.65
CA GLY A 143 1.59 15.03 -2.42
C GLY A 143 1.68 15.31 -3.92
N ALA A 144 1.96 16.55 -4.32
CA ALA A 144 2.16 16.92 -5.72
C ALA A 144 3.42 16.28 -6.33
N LEU A 145 4.52 16.20 -5.56
CA LEU A 145 5.74 15.51 -5.98
C LEU A 145 5.50 14.03 -6.23
N TRP A 146 4.76 13.35 -5.33
CA TRP A 146 4.40 11.95 -5.54
C TRP A 146 3.51 11.74 -6.77
N GLN A 147 2.57 12.64 -7.04
CA GLN A 147 1.77 12.57 -8.27
C GLN A 147 2.64 12.66 -9.52
N THR A 148 3.66 13.52 -9.52
CA THR A 148 4.62 13.64 -10.64
C THR A 148 5.45 12.37 -10.80
N VAL A 149 5.99 11.82 -9.71
CA VAL A 149 6.86 10.63 -9.76
C VAL A 149 6.08 9.37 -10.14
N LEU A 150 4.81 9.27 -9.71
CA LEU A 150 3.96 8.09 -9.92
C LEU A 150 3.07 8.20 -11.18
N ALA A 151 3.06 9.35 -11.86
CA ALA A 151 2.38 9.48 -13.13
C ALA A 151 2.97 8.46 -14.13
N ARG A 152 2.14 7.55 -14.60
CA ARG A 152 2.49 6.65 -15.71
C ARG A 152 2.36 7.44 -17.00
N GLU A 153 3.39 7.42 -17.85
CA GLU A 153 3.31 7.91 -19.22
C GLU A 153 2.30 7.11 -20.06
#